data_9ff6c58f363bf1871c1962047e795166
#
_entry.id   9ff6c58f363bf1871c1962047e795166
#
_cell.length_a   1.000
_cell.length_b   1.000
_cell.length_c   1.000
_cell.angle_alpha   90.00
_cell.angle_beta   90.00
_cell.angle_gamma   90.00
#
_symmetry.space_group_name_H-M   'P 1'
#
loop_
_entity.id
_entity.type
_entity.pdbx_description
1 polymer ?
#
loop_
_entity_poly.entity_id
_entity_poly.type
_entity_poly.pdbx_seq_one_letter_code
_entity_poly.pdbx_strand_id
1 'polypeptide(L)'
;LITLSSASKYLVSKTGGLVPYGFAYESENDDYVMYNNDNALPLGFTYDKAVNKNEWEGLSAVDKQKAMLQAVVIDRSGKDTREALPDRVSVKDLSYDSQIKDYTMNYDAKEVQCTDNTFAVTKAGARVTFNFTGSGAGETYFNINGLDYEGAAQFQLYFGKKKFDPLDLYSKSD
;
A
#
# COMPACT_ATOMS: atom_id res chain seq x y z
N LEU A 1 -3.14 -2.49 -6.43
CA LEU A 1 -3.80 -1.66 -7.44
C LEU A 1 -3.10 -1.71 -8.79
N ILE A 2 -1.77 -1.52 -8.86
CA ILE A 2 -1.02 -1.55 -10.13
C ILE A 2 -1.28 -2.85 -10.88
N THR A 3 -1.30 -3.98 -10.19
CA THR A 3 -1.55 -5.29 -10.79
C THR A 3 -2.97 -5.41 -11.36
N LEU A 4 -3.97 -4.80 -10.72
CA LEU A 4 -5.35 -4.76 -11.21
C LEU A 4 -5.46 -3.82 -12.42
N SER A 5 -4.96 -2.60 -12.31
CA SER A 5 -5.07 -1.57 -13.35
C SER A 5 -4.20 -1.85 -14.58
N SER A 6 -3.17 -2.67 -14.47
CA SER A 6 -2.35 -3.11 -15.60
C SER A 6 -2.97 -4.28 -16.39
N ALA A 7 -4.19 -4.70 -16.06
CA ALA A 7 -4.88 -5.84 -16.66
C ALA A 7 -4.07 -7.16 -16.59
N SER A 8 -3.24 -7.31 -15.56
CA SER A 8 -2.41 -8.51 -15.37
C SER A 8 -3.27 -9.68 -14.93
N LYS A 9 -3.65 -10.52 -15.89
CA LYS A 9 -4.47 -11.71 -15.65
C LYS A 9 -3.63 -12.88 -15.13
N TYR A 10 -2.41 -13.01 -15.58
CA TYR A 10 -1.52 -14.10 -15.20
C TYR A 10 -0.23 -13.58 -14.58
N LEU A 11 0.27 -14.30 -13.59
CA LEU A 11 1.59 -14.11 -13.00
C LEU A 11 2.37 -15.42 -13.13
N VAL A 12 3.56 -15.35 -13.71
CA VAL A 12 4.50 -16.47 -13.72
C VAL A 12 5.63 -16.17 -12.77
N SER A 13 5.83 -17.03 -11.79
CA SER A 13 6.86 -16.89 -10.76
C SER A 13 7.67 -18.18 -10.64
N LYS A 14 8.93 -18.07 -10.22
CA LYS A 14 9.69 -19.25 -9.82
C LYS A 14 9.05 -19.90 -8.59
N THR A 15 9.20 -21.21 -8.48
CA THR A 15 8.73 -21.96 -7.31
C THR A 15 9.20 -21.33 -6.01
N GLY A 16 8.26 -21.04 -5.10
CA GLY A 16 8.52 -20.36 -3.82
C GLY A 16 8.65 -18.83 -3.90
N GLY A 17 8.40 -18.22 -5.05
CA GLY A 17 8.33 -16.76 -5.20
C GLY A 17 7.15 -16.13 -4.44
N LEU A 18 7.19 -14.81 -4.28
CA LEU A 18 6.08 -14.06 -3.69
C LEU A 18 4.92 -13.97 -4.69
N VAL A 19 3.74 -14.30 -4.20
CA VAL A 19 2.48 -14.19 -4.96
C VAL A 19 1.65 -13.08 -4.34
N PRO A 20 1.28 -12.03 -5.09
CA PRO A 20 0.40 -10.98 -4.60
C PRO A 20 -0.97 -11.55 -4.22
N TYR A 21 -1.63 -10.90 -3.27
CA TYR A 21 -3.00 -11.24 -2.90
C TYR A 21 -3.93 -11.14 -4.12
N GLY A 22 -4.87 -12.08 -4.23
CA GLY A 22 -5.84 -12.14 -5.34
C GLY A 22 -5.41 -13.02 -6.51
N PHE A 23 -4.18 -13.56 -6.49
CA PHE A 23 -3.75 -14.55 -7.47
C PHE A 23 -3.95 -15.95 -6.93
N ALA A 24 -4.59 -16.80 -7.70
CA ALA A 24 -4.81 -18.22 -7.41
C ALA A 24 -3.88 -19.10 -8.26
N TYR A 25 -3.46 -20.23 -7.72
CA TYR A 25 -2.69 -21.23 -8.45
C TYR A 25 -3.48 -21.70 -9.69
N GLU A 26 -2.81 -21.78 -10.81
CA GLU A 26 -3.37 -22.26 -12.09
C GLU A 26 -2.69 -23.56 -12.52
N SER A 27 -1.37 -23.50 -12.71
CA SER A 27 -0.56 -24.63 -13.18
C SER A 27 0.92 -24.44 -12.84
N GLU A 28 1.69 -25.50 -12.96
CA GLU A 28 3.14 -25.45 -12.79
C GLU A 28 3.88 -26.35 -13.79
N ASN A 29 5.13 -26.03 -14.01
CA ASN A 29 6.12 -26.92 -14.59
C ASN A 29 7.39 -26.84 -13.70
N ASP A 30 8.42 -27.61 -14.04
CA ASP A 30 9.61 -27.88 -13.19
C ASP A 30 10.16 -26.65 -12.43
N ASP A 31 10.22 -25.49 -13.04
CA ASP A 31 10.85 -24.28 -12.49
C ASP A 31 9.88 -23.13 -12.17
N TYR A 32 8.68 -23.15 -12.74
CA TYR A 32 7.76 -22.02 -12.73
C TYR A 32 6.34 -22.42 -12.34
N VAL A 33 5.71 -21.54 -11.59
CA VAL A 33 4.30 -21.64 -11.21
C VAL A 33 3.54 -20.50 -11.89
N MET A 34 2.43 -20.81 -12.52
CA MET A 34 1.50 -19.85 -13.10
C MET A 34 0.31 -19.64 -12.15
N TYR A 35 -0.03 -18.40 -11.94
CA TYR A 35 -1.16 -17.97 -11.13
C TYR A 35 -2.12 -17.15 -11.96
N ASN A 36 -3.42 -17.33 -11.75
CA ASN A 36 -4.50 -16.56 -12.37
C ASN A 36 -5.03 -15.49 -11.43
N ASN A 37 -5.39 -14.33 -11.98
CA ASN A 37 -6.04 -13.23 -11.27
C ASN A 37 -7.46 -13.05 -11.80
N ASP A 38 -8.45 -13.58 -11.07
CA ASP A 38 -9.86 -13.47 -11.44
C ASP A 38 -10.39 -12.03 -11.31
N ASN A 39 -9.67 -11.16 -10.60
CA ASN A 39 -10.02 -9.75 -10.40
C ASN A 39 -9.29 -8.81 -11.38
N ALA A 40 -8.63 -9.32 -12.40
CA ALA A 40 -7.94 -8.47 -13.38
C ALA A 40 -8.93 -7.55 -14.10
N LEU A 41 -8.67 -6.25 -14.06
CA LEU A 41 -9.47 -5.27 -14.80
C LEU A 41 -9.14 -5.37 -16.31
N PRO A 42 -10.10 -5.06 -17.20
CA PRO A 42 -9.81 -4.95 -18.61
C PRO A 42 -8.85 -3.78 -18.89
N LEU A 43 -8.19 -3.78 -20.06
CA LEU A 43 -7.28 -2.70 -20.48
C LEU A 43 -7.94 -1.31 -20.50
N GLY A 44 -9.26 -1.26 -20.73
CA GLY A 44 -10.04 -0.04 -20.67
C GLY A 44 -11.29 -0.24 -19.83
N PHE A 45 -11.56 0.69 -18.95
CA PHE A 45 -12.77 0.74 -18.14
C PHE A 45 -13.16 2.20 -17.91
N THR A 46 -14.41 2.42 -17.55
CA THR A 46 -14.96 3.74 -17.31
C THR A 46 -15.36 3.92 -15.85
N TYR A 47 -15.37 5.14 -15.41
CA TYR A 47 -15.90 5.52 -14.10
C TYR A 47 -17.19 6.36 -14.28
N ASP A 48 -18.15 6.10 -13.43
CA ASP A 48 -19.36 6.90 -13.26
C ASP A 48 -19.19 8.00 -12.19
N LYS A 49 -18.12 7.93 -11.41
CA LYS A 49 -17.81 8.89 -10.35
C LYS A 49 -16.45 9.55 -10.56
N ALA A 50 -16.35 10.80 -10.11
CA ALA A 50 -15.12 11.57 -10.11
C ALA A 50 -14.87 12.24 -8.75
N VAL A 51 -13.64 12.18 -8.25
CA VAL A 51 -13.21 12.87 -7.03
C VAL A 51 -12.17 13.93 -7.33
N ASN A 52 -12.15 15.00 -6.51
CA ASN A 52 -11.16 16.05 -6.64
C ASN A 52 -9.79 15.56 -6.16
N LYS A 53 -8.73 15.89 -6.90
CA LYS A 53 -7.34 15.54 -6.56
C LYS A 53 -6.94 16.01 -5.16
N ASN A 54 -7.31 17.25 -4.78
CA ASN A 54 -6.94 17.79 -3.46
C ASN A 54 -7.56 16.97 -2.31
N GLU A 55 -8.83 16.53 -2.46
CA GLU A 55 -9.46 15.65 -1.48
C GLU A 55 -8.80 14.28 -1.45
N TRP A 56 -8.46 13.73 -2.61
CA TRP A 56 -7.79 12.46 -2.74
C TRP A 56 -6.37 12.50 -2.15
N GLU A 57 -5.62 13.58 -2.33
CA GLU A 57 -4.28 13.75 -1.75
C GLU A 57 -4.28 13.71 -0.22
N GLY A 58 -5.36 14.12 0.42
CA GLY A 58 -5.52 14.04 1.87
C GLY A 58 -5.78 12.63 2.43
N LEU A 59 -6.04 11.63 1.58
CA LEU A 59 -6.29 10.26 2.00
C LEU A 59 -5.00 9.52 2.39
N SER A 60 -5.16 8.47 3.23
CA SER A 60 -4.07 7.50 3.48
C SER A 60 -3.66 6.80 2.18
N ALA A 61 -2.45 6.23 2.14
CA ALA A 61 -1.96 5.49 0.97
C ALA A 61 -2.90 4.34 0.55
N VAL A 62 -3.50 3.66 1.53
CA VAL A 62 -4.46 2.57 1.30
C VAL A 62 -5.78 3.11 0.77
N ASP A 63 -6.31 4.17 1.38
CA ASP A 63 -7.58 4.77 0.96
C ASP A 63 -7.47 5.42 -0.42
N LYS A 64 -6.31 5.96 -0.79
CA LYS A 64 -6.01 6.42 -2.15
C LYS A 64 -6.23 5.32 -3.18
N GLN A 65 -5.73 4.12 -2.91
CA GLN A 65 -5.90 2.97 -3.79
C GLN A 65 -7.37 2.55 -3.87
N LYS A 66 -8.07 2.51 -2.74
CA LYS A 66 -9.50 2.17 -2.69
C LYS A 66 -10.36 3.19 -3.42
N ALA A 67 -10.06 4.48 -3.29
CA ALA A 67 -10.73 5.54 -4.02
C ALA A 67 -10.58 5.38 -5.53
N MET A 68 -9.37 5.06 -6.00
CA MET A 68 -9.08 4.85 -7.43
C MET A 68 -9.76 3.61 -8.04
N LEU A 69 -10.26 2.69 -7.24
CA LEU A 69 -11.09 1.57 -7.71
C LEU A 69 -12.56 1.97 -7.89
N GLN A 70 -13.00 3.10 -7.33
CA GLN A 70 -14.39 3.53 -7.31
C GLN A 70 -14.66 4.81 -8.11
N ALA A 71 -13.62 5.65 -8.31
CA ALA A 71 -13.76 6.94 -8.94
C ALA A 71 -12.49 7.36 -9.68
N VAL A 72 -12.63 8.12 -10.75
CA VAL A 72 -11.50 8.79 -11.41
C VAL A 72 -11.06 10.01 -10.60
N VAL A 73 -9.75 10.20 -10.43
CA VAL A 73 -9.20 11.39 -9.78
C VAL A 73 -9.00 12.49 -10.83
N ILE A 74 -9.63 13.65 -10.63
CA ILE A 74 -9.58 14.76 -11.57
C ILE A 74 -8.87 15.95 -10.92
N ASP A 75 -7.79 16.42 -11.57
CA ASP A 75 -7.15 17.70 -11.27
C ASP A 75 -7.81 18.81 -12.09
N ARG A 76 -8.64 19.61 -11.42
CA ARG A 76 -9.28 20.76 -12.07
C ARG A 76 -8.67 22.06 -11.60
N SER A 77 -7.56 22.41 -12.18
CA SER A 77 -7.04 23.80 -12.11
C SER A 77 -7.62 24.71 -13.21
N GLY A 78 -8.39 24.18 -14.16
CA GLY A 78 -8.94 24.91 -15.31
C GLY A 78 -10.46 24.79 -15.48
N LYS A 79 -11.04 25.68 -16.30
CA LYS A 79 -12.43 25.57 -16.79
C LYS A 79 -12.49 24.43 -17.82
N ASP A 80 -12.78 23.23 -17.37
CA ASP A 80 -13.05 22.12 -18.29
C ASP A 80 -14.53 22.21 -18.74
N THR A 81 -14.73 22.44 -20.03
CA THR A 81 -16.04 22.61 -20.68
C THR A 81 -16.55 21.32 -21.33
N ARG A 82 -15.90 20.18 -21.10
CA ARG A 82 -16.35 18.90 -21.64
C ARG A 82 -17.63 18.41 -20.98
N GLU A 83 -18.64 18.14 -21.80
CA GLU A 83 -20.01 17.80 -21.38
C GLU A 83 -20.18 16.41 -20.75
N ALA A 84 -19.21 15.52 -20.89
CA ALA A 84 -19.33 14.11 -20.45
C ALA A 84 -18.34 13.78 -19.32
N LEU A 85 -18.49 14.43 -18.15
CA LEU A 85 -17.72 14.07 -16.97
C LEU A 85 -18.55 13.21 -16.04
N PRO A 86 -17.91 12.25 -15.34
CA PRO A 86 -18.56 11.48 -14.28
C PRO A 86 -19.13 12.40 -13.18
N ASP A 87 -20.12 11.91 -12.44
CA ASP A 87 -20.70 12.61 -11.32
C ASP A 87 -19.62 12.92 -10.27
N ARG A 88 -19.58 14.17 -9.82
CA ARG A 88 -18.68 14.59 -8.76
C ARG A 88 -19.18 14.11 -7.41
N VAL A 89 -18.34 13.39 -6.71
CA VAL A 89 -18.58 12.93 -5.35
C VAL A 89 -17.43 13.37 -4.45
N SER A 90 -17.68 13.53 -3.15
CA SER A 90 -16.60 13.70 -2.19
C SER A 90 -15.92 12.36 -1.93
N VAL A 91 -14.63 12.36 -1.59
CA VAL A 91 -13.94 11.16 -1.15
C VAL A 91 -14.61 10.51 0.06
N LYS A 92 -15.37 11.27 0.86
CA LYS A 92 -16.13 10.77 2.02
C LYS A 92 -17.33 9.92 1.63
N ASP A 93 -17.82 10.06 0.40
CA ASP A 93 -18.97 9.30 -0.14
C ASP A 93 -18.53 7.98 -0.78
N LEU A 94 -17.24 7.70 -0.79
CA LEU A 94 -16.68 6.42 -1.26
C LEU A 94 -16.66 5.40 -0.12
N SER A 95 -16.65 4.12 -0.49
CA SER A 95 -16.63 3.02 0.47
C SER A 95 -15.20 2.62 0.83
N TYR A 96 -14.89 2.61 2.12
CA TYR A 96 -13.58 2.19 2.64
C TYR A 96 -13.78 1.05 3.65
N ASP A 97 -13.55 -0.18 3.20
CA ASP A 97 -13.55 -1.35 4.09
C ASP A 97 -12.13 -1.56 4.63
N SER A 98 -11.81 -0.87 5.71
CA SER A 98 -10.54 -0.99 6.41
C SER A 98 -10.75 -1.04 7.92
N GLN A 99 -9.99 -1.91 8.59
CA GLN A 99 -9.99 -2.06 10.04
C GLN A 99 -8.58 -1.82 10.56
N ILE A 100 -8.48 -1.00 11.61
CA ILE A 100 -7.25 -0.90 12.38
C ILE A 100 -7.13 -2.18 13.20
N LYS A 101 -5.98 -2.85 13.12
CA LYS A 101 -5.69 -4.06 13.90
C LYS A 101 -4.99 -3.69 15.19
N ASP A 102 -5.41 -4.31 16.28
CA ASP A 102 -4.69 -4.24 17.54
C ASP A 102 -3.31 -4.91 17.39
N TYR A 103 -2.33 -4.32 18.01
CA TYR A 103 -0.96 -4.83 18.00
C TYR A 103 -0.29 -4.59 19.35
N THR A 104 0.72 -5.37 19.63
CA THR A 104 1.64 -5.13 20.75
C THR A 104 3.02 -4.81 20.21
N MET A 105 3.76 -3.99 20.95
CA MET A 105 5.11 -3.57 20.56
C MET A 105 6.14 -4.05 21.57
N ASN A 106 7.30 -4.45 21.08
CA ASN A 106 8.48 -4.75 21.88
C ASN A 106 9.70 -4.03 21.29
N TYR A 107 10.42 -3.30 22.14
CA TYR A 107 11.65 -2.60 21.80
C TYR A 107 12.53 -2.44 23.04
N ASP A 108 13.83 -2.20 22.85
CA ASP A 108 14.71 -1.82 23.96
C ASP A 108 14.60 -0.31 24.22
N ALA A 109 14.11 0.06 25.41
CA ALA A 109 13.94 1.45 25.81
C ALA A 109 15.27 2.26 25.88
N LYS A 110 16.43 1.59 25.85
CA LYS A 110 17.74 2.23 25.75
C LYS A 110 18.11 2.63 24.31
N GLU A 111 17.44 2.05 23.31
CA GLU A 111 17.74 2.23 21.89
C GLU A 111 16.61 2.94 21.15
N VAL A 112 15.39 2.87 21.69
CA VAL A 112 14.19 3.48 21.11
C VAL A 112 13.36 4.13 22.20
N GLN A 113 13.04 5.40 22.04
CA GLN A 113 12.06 6.10 22.87
C GLN A 113 10.71 6.09 22.15
N CYS A 114 9.65 5.75 22.85
CA CYS A 114 8.29 5.73 22.31
C CYS A 114 7.37 6.62 23.14
N THR A 115 6.71 7.57 22.50
CA THR A 115 5.69 8.42 23.09
C THR A 115 4.54 8.56 22.10
N ASP A 116 3.33 8.21 22.51
CA ASP A 116 2.11 8.32 21.69
C ASP A 116 2.25 7.75 20.28
N ASN A 117 2.83 6.54 20.15
CA ASN A 117 3.13 5.86 18.90
C ASN A 117 4.16 6.59 17.99
N THR A 118 4.84 7.59 18.52
CA THR A 118 6.00 8.22 17.87
C THR A 118 7.28 7.60 18.39
N PHE A 119 8.17 7.20 17.48
CA PHE A 119 9.43 6.52 17.80
C PHE A 119 10.61 7.44 17.52
N ALA A 120 11.45 7.66 18.51
CA ALA A 120 12.77 8.26 18.35
C ALA A 120 13.83 7.16 18.51
N VAL A 121 14.55 6.86 17.42
CA VAL A 121 15.63 5.88 17.42
C VAL A 121 16.92 6.58 17.80
N THR A 122 17.54 6.13 18.90
CA THR A 122 18.74 6.74 19.47
C THR A 122 20.02 5.98 19.14
N LYS A 123 19.88 4.78 18.56
CA LYS A 123 21.02 3.93 18.23
C LYS A 123 20.84 3.21 16.89
N ALA A 124 21.86 3.18 16.08
CA ALA A 124 21.88 2.40 14.84
C ALA A 124 21.68 0.91 15.12
N GLY A 125 20.86 0.24 14.32
CA GLY A 125 20.54 -1.17 14.46
C GLY A 125 19.47 -1.49 15.51
N ALA A 126 18.86 -0.46 16.15
CA ALA A 126 17.72 -0.64 17.04
C ALA A 126 16.57 -1.36 16.33
N ARG A 127 15.82 -2.14 17.09
CA ARG A 127 14.71 -2.95 16.57
C ARG A 127 13.41 -2.63 17.30
N VAL A 128 12.36 -2.41 16.52
CA VAL A 128 10.97 -2.38 17.00
C VAL A 128 10.23 -3.57 16.42
N THR A 129 9.60 -4.36 17.26
CA THR A 129 8.82 -5.53 16.85
C THR A 129 7.35 -5.28 17.11
N PHE A 130 6.54 -5.38 16.06
CA PHE A 130 5.09 -5.30 16.14
C PHE A 130 4.50 -6.71 16.03
N ASN A 131 3.68 -7.10 17.00
CA ASN A 131 2.97 -8.37 17.00
C ASN A 131 1.48 -8.11 16.79
N PHE A 132 0.93 -8.68 15.74
CA PHE A 132 -0.48 -8.57 15.39
C PHE A 132 -0.97 -9.84 14.70
N THR A 133 -2.28 -10.03 14.69
CA THR A 133 -2.91 -11.11 13.92
C THR A 133 -3.43 -10.54 12.61
N GLY A 134 -2.92 -11.03 11.51
CA GLY A 134 -3.38 -10.65 10.18
C GLY A 134 -4.83 -11.05 9.92
N SER A 135 -5.48 -10.41 8.98
CA SER A 135 -6.77 -10.84 8.47
C SER A 135 -6.59 -12.06 7.57
N GLY A 136 -7.33 -13.13 7.80
CA GLY A 136 -7.31 -14.30 6.90
C GLY A 136 -7.97 -14.06 5.53
N ALA A 137 -8.66 -12.92 5.37
CA ALA A 137 -9.48 -12.61 4.19
C ALA A 137 -9.12 -11.27 3.53
N GLY A 138 -7.92 -10.74 3.73
CA GLY A 138 -7.54 -9.45 3.15
C GLY A 138 -6.06 -9.12 3.30
N GLU A 139 -5.66 -8.03 2.67
CA GLU A 139 -4.31 -7.51 2.78
C GLU A 139 -4.12 -6.76 4.11
N THR A 140 -2.93 -6.88 4.68
CA THR A 140 -2.52 -6.14 5.88
C THR A 140 -1.46 -5.12 5.51
N TYR A 141 -1.69 -3.88 5.86
CA TYR A 141 -0.78 -2.77 5.58
C TYR A 141 -0.16 -2.27 6.87
N PHE A 142 1.13 -2.01 6.81
CA PHE A 142 1.88 -1.32 7.84
C PHE A 142 2.18 0.10 7.36
N ASN A 143 1.66 1.10 8.05
CA ASN A 143 1.80 2.50 7.66
C ASN A 143 2.70 3.24 8.65
N ILE A 144 3.76 3.84 8.17
CA ILE A 144 4.67 4.70 8.93
C ILE A 144 4.48 6.12 8.42
N ASN A 145 4.11 7.03 9.31
CA ASN A 145 3.94 8.45 8.99
C ASN A 145 5.01 9.30 9.69
N GLY A 146 5.30 10.45 9.12
CA GLY A 146 6.17 11.45 9.76
C GLY A 146 7.61 10.95 9.94
N LEU A 147 8.15 10.25 8.93
CA LEU A 147 9.57 9.89 8.94
C LEU A 147 10.41 11.16 8.91
N ASP A 148 11.17 11.37 9.97
CA ASP A 148 12.15 12.44 10.11
C ASP A 148 13.53 11.81 10.36
N TYR A 149 14.50 12.14 9.52
CA TYR A 149 15.87 11.60 9.58
C TYR A 149 16.85 12.54 8.94
N GLU A 150 18.07 12.59 9.47
CA GLU A 150 19.17 13.36 8.94
C GLU A 150 20.06 12.48 8.05
N GLY A 151 20.42 12.97 6.86
CA GLY A 151 21.29 12.26 5.93
C GLY A 151 20.63 11.04 5.29
N ALA A 152 21.30 9.90 5.31
CA ALA A 152 20.80 8.63 4.79
C ALA A 152 20.33 7.74 5.94
N ALA A 153 19.14 7.15 5.81
CA ALA A 153 18.62 6.18 6.74
C ALA A 153 18.28 4.87 6.01
N GLN A 154 18.54 3.74 6.65
CA GLN A 154 18.19 2.43 6.13
C GLN A 154 17.24 1.73 7.08
N PHE A 155 16.14 1.23 6.55
CA PHE A 155 15.19 0.39 7.27
C PHE A 155 15.26 -1.04 6.77
N GLN A 156 15.40 -1.97 7.67
CA GLN A 156 15.32 -3.38 7.36
C GLN A 156 14.00 -3.94 7.90
N LEU A 157 13.15 -4.42 7.01
CA LEU A 157 11.88 -5.06 7.37
C LEU A 157 12.04 -6.58 7.49
N TYR A 158 11.36 -7.13 8.49
CA TYR A 158 11.26 -8.58 8.69
C TYR A 158 9.78 -8.94 8.90
N PHE A 159 9.36 -10.04 8.31
CA PHE A 159 8.07 -10.66 8.61
C PHE A 159 8.33 -12.09 9.09
N GLY A 160 8.20 -12.30 10.38
CA GLY A 160 8.69 -13.51 11.03
C GLY A 160 10.19 -13.68 10.83
N LYS A 161 10.59 -14.78 10.20
CA LYS A 161 12.00 -15.07 9.85
C LYS A 161 12.41 -14.56 8.46
N LYS A 162 11.44 -14.12 7.64
CA LYS A 162 11.70 -13.66 6.29
C LYS A 162 12.20 -12.22 6.32
N LYS A 163 13.36 -12.01 5.72
CA LYS A 163 13.95 -10.68 5.51
C LYS A 163 13.52 -10.16 4.14
N PHE A 164 13.09 -8.91 4.09
CA PHE A 164 12.83 -8.18 2.85
C PHE A 164 14.06 -7.37 2.46
N ASP A 165 14.10 -6.92 1.21
CA ASP A 165 15.14 -6.00 0.77
C ASP A 165 15.09 -4.71 1.63
N PRO A 166 16.26 -4.18 2.01
CA PRO A 166 16.31 -2.97 2.81
C PRO A 166 15.70 -1.79 2.04
N LEU A 167 15.00 -0.95 2.76
CA LEU A 167 14.50 0.32 2.26
C LEU A 167 15.51 1.40 2.60
N ASP A 168 16.22 1.89 1.59
CA ASP A 168 17.15 3.02 1.72
C ASP A 168 16.39 4.33 1.55
N LEU A 169 16.51 5.20 2.54
CA LEU A 169 15.91 6.53 2.55
C LEU A 169 17.02 7.58 2.54
N TYR A 170 16.84 8.58 1.72
CA TYR A 170 17.74 9.72 1.64
C TYR A 170 16.96 10.98 1.96
N SER A 171 17.49 11.82 2.87
CA SER A 171 16.93 13.14 3.09
C SER A 171 16.98 13.91 1.77
N LYS A 172 15.89 14.61 1.44
CA LYS A 172 15.95 15.60 0.37
C LYS A 172 16.94 16.67 0.83
N SER A 173 18.03 16.86 0.08
CA SER A 173 18.82 18.07 0.22
C SER A 173 17.94 19.24 -0.23
N ASP A 174 17.73 20.20 0.66
CA ASP A 174 17.09 21.48 0.34
C ASP A 174 17.85 22.21 -0.78
#